data_c39ea4714845f92a3f51ee9dfe785493
#
_entry.id   c39ea4714845f92a3f51ee9dfe785493
#
_cell.length_a   1.000
_cell.length_b   1.000
_cell.length_c   1.000
_cell.angle_alpha   90.00
_cell.angle_beta   90.00
_cell.angle_gamma   90.00
#
_symmetry.space_group_name_H-M   'P 1'
#
loop_
_entity.id
_entity.type
_entity.pdbx_description
1 polymer ?
#
loop_
_entity_poly.entity_id
_entity_poly.type
_entity_poly.pdbx_seq_one_letter_code
_entity_poly.pdbx_strand_id
1 'polypeptide(L)'
;MKEILKELNVEEIAHGYTFDRRKKSYCCIFCGKSYEEGLIYSSQSRNVTAERAVQEHVYDMHDGSFISLVEMDKEINGLTYVQKTLLKCLYAEYDNKKISEIMGISVATVRTHKFALQKMKREALILLALLQQIEDDDLIERREKFRDLMNEESKKATKEAETEDVFSKLAEDLGGNVLHPFFMQLNNR
;
A
#
# COMPACT_ATOMS: atom_id res chain seq x y z
N MET A 1 -15.29 -8.86 -4.50
CA MET A 1 -14.09 -8.80 -3.65
C MET A 1 -13.28 -7.51 -3.80
N LYS A 2 -12.85 -7.09 -5.03
CA LYS A 2 -12.05 -5.85 -5.22
C LYS A 2 -12.71 -4.57 -4.70
N GLU A 3 -14.04 -4.44 -4.79
CA GLU A 3 -14.75 -3.23 -4.31
C GLU A 3 -14.89 -3.22 -2.78
N ILE A 4 -15.11 -4.37 -2.16
CA ILE A 4 -15.25 -4.48 -0.70
C ILE A 4 -13.94 -4.09 0.00
N LEU A 5 -12.78 -4.50 -0.54
CA LEU A 5 -11.48 -4.20 0.06
C LEU A 5 -11.13 -2.70 0.09
N LYS A 6 -11.78 -1.85 -0.72
CA LYS A 6 -11.53 -0.41 -0.75
C LYS A 6 -12.08 0.34 0.46
N GLU A 7 -13.09 -0.20 1.11
CA GLU A 7 -13.80 0.43 2.24
C GLU A 7 -13.35 -0.13 3.61
N LEU A 8 -12.50 -1.17 3.60
CA LEU A 8 -12.05 -1.86 4.81
C LEU A 8 -10.74 -1.25 5.35
N ASN A 9 -10.64 -1.20 6.67
CA ASN A 9 -9.38 -0.87 7.33
C ASN A 9 -8.44 -2.10 7.41
N VAL A 10 -7.18 -1.84 7.78
CA VAL A 10 -6.14 -2.90 7.85
C VAL A 10 -6.50 -3.99 8.86
N GLU A 11 -7.19 -3.65 9.94
CA GLU A 11 -7.56 -4.60 11.00
C GLU A 11 -8.67 -5.56 10.51
N GLU A 12 -9.69 -5.03 9.84
CA GLU A 12 -10.75 -5.85 9.22
C GLU A 12 -10.20 -6.81 8.16
N ILE A 13 -9.26 -6.33 7.33
CA ILE A 13 -8.57 -7.16 6.34
C ILE A 13 -7.76 -8.26 7.04
N ALA A 14 -7.03 -7.91 8.11
CA ALA A 14 -6.21 -8.87 8.85
C ALA A 14 -7.04 -9.94 9.56
N HIS A 15 -8.22 -9.58 10.06
CA HIS A 15 -9.15 -10.53 10.70
C HIS A 15 -9.92 -11.37 9.68
N GLY A 16 -10.11 -10.88 8.46
CA GLY A 16 -10.86 -11.57 7.41
C GLY A 16 -12.39 -11.38 7.51
N TYR A 17 -12.86 -10.47 8.33
CA TYR A 17 -14.28 -10.11 8.47
C TYR A 17 -14.44 -8.64 8.84
N THR A 18 -15.63 -8.10 8.56
CA THR A 18 -16.05 -6.73 8.92
C THR A 18 -17.40 -6.74 9.61
N PHE A 19 -17.75 -5.66 10.31
CA PHE A 19 -19.06 -5.47 10.94
C PHE A 19 -19.88 -4.42 10.19
N ASP A 20 -20.94 -4.87 9.53
CA ASP A 20 -21.94 -4.00 8.90
C ASP A 20 -22.88 -3.42 9.96
N ARG A 21 -22.67 -2.14 10.30
CA ARG A 21 -23.48 -1.43 11.32
C ARG A 21 -24.95 -1.28 10.93
N ARG A 22 -25.28 -1.21 9.63
CA ARG A 22 -26.65 -1.04 9.15
C ARG A 22 -27.43 -2.34 9.29
N LYS A 23 -26.81 -3.46 8.96
CA LYS A 23 -27.41 -4.80 9.06
C LYS A 23 -27.19 -5.43 10.42
N LYS A 24 -26.37 -4.84 11.29
CA LYS A 24 -25.93 -5.40 12.56
C LYS A 24 -25.45 -6.84 12.38
N SER A 25 -24.53 -7.05 11.43
CA SER A 25 -24.02 -8.38 11.12
C SER A 25 -22.52 -8.36 10.85
N TYR A 26 -21.85 -9.43 11.25
CA TYR A 26 -20.46 -9.71 10.89
C TYR A 26 -20.41 -10.40 9.53
N CYS A 27 -19.60 -9.93 8.62
CA CYS A 27 -19.49 -10.39 7.25
C CYS A 27 -18.08 -10.90 6.95
N CYS A 28 -17.94 -12.13 6.46
CA CYS A 28 -16.67 -12.65 5.93
C CYS A 28 -16.30 -11.88 4.64
N ILE A 29 -15.09 -11.30 4.58
CA ILE A 29 -14.63 -10.53 3.41
C ILE A 29 -14.30 -11.40 2.20
N PHE A 30 -14.07 -12.70 2.39
CA PHE A 30 -13.69 -13.64 1.33
C PHE A 30 -14.87 -14.19 0.55
N CYS A 31 -15.99 -14.52 1.24
CA CYS A 31 -17.17 -15.13 0.60
C CYS A 31 -18.48 -14.36 0.83
N GLY A 32 -18.48 -13.31 1.66
CA GLY A 32 -19.68 -12.50 1.95
C GLY A 32 -20.69 -13.16 2.91
N LYS A 33 -20.37 -14.31 3.50
CA LYS A 33 -21.25 -14.94 4.48
C LYS A 33 -21.42 -14.05 5.71
N SER A 34 -22.67 -13.85 6.13
CA SER A 34 -23.01 -12.95 7.24
C SER A 34 -23.55 -13.69 8.44
N TYR A 35 -23.36 -13.10 9.63
CA TYR A 35 -23.79 -13.59 10.92
C TYR A 35 -24.41 -12.42 11.70
N GLU A 36 -25.72 -12.48 11.97
CA GLU A 36 -26.45 -11.40 12.63
C GLU A 36 -26.10 -11.31 14.12
N GLU A 37 -25.80 -10.09 14.58
CA GLU A 37 -25.56 -9.80 15.98
C GLU A 37 -26.81 -10.10 16.82
N GLY A 38 -26.61 -10.68 18.01
CA GLY A 38 -27.70 -11.06 18.90
C GLY A 38 -28.27 -12.45 18.64
N LEU A 39 -27.95 -13.11 17.54
CA LEU A 39 -28.25 -14.50 17.31
C LEU A 39 -27.15 -15.41 17.85
N ILE A 40 -27.54 -16.63 18.20
CA ILE A 40 -26.63 -17.70 18.63
C ILE A 40 -26.46 -18.71 17.51
N TYR A 41 -25.24 -19.05 17.20
CA TYR A 41 -24.89 -19.98 16.14
C TYR A 41 -24.31 -21.28 16.71
N SER A 42 -24.62 -22.38 16.05
CA SER A 42 -24.00 -23.67 16.40
C SER A 42 -22.71 -23.85 15.63
N SER A 43 -21.60 -24.05 16.34
CA SER A 43 -20.29 -24.31 15.75
C SER A 43 -19.57 -25.37 16.58
N GLN A 44 -19.06 -26.42 15.94
CA GLN A 44 -18.31 -27.51 16.57
C GLN A 44 -18.98 -28.06 17.86
N SER A 45 -20.31 -28.31 17.80
CA SER A 45 -21.14 -28.82 18.91
C SER A 45 -21.27 -27.86 20.11
N ARG A 46 -21.01 -26.58 19.94
CA ARG A 46 -21.20 -25.54 20.96
C ARG A 46 -21.95 -24.32 20.40
N ASN A 47 -22.55 -23.56 21.28
CA ASN A 47 -23.20 -22.30 20.92
C ASN A 47 -22.22 -21.13 21.01
N VAL A 48 -22.17 -20.32 19.96
CA VAL A 48 -21.23 -19.19 19.84
C VAL A 48 -21.97 -17.92 19.41
N THR A 49 -21.40 -16.78 19.74
CA THR A 49 -21.88 -15.47 19.25
C THR A 49 -21.63 -15.32 17.75
N ALA A 50 -22.30 -14.36 17.11
CA ALA A 50 -22.11 -14.03 15.69
C ALA A 50 -20.64 -13.72 15.34
N GLU A 51 -19.96 -12.91 16.17
CA GLU A 51 -18.55 -12.61 15.99
C GLU A 51 -17.68 -13.87 16.06
N ARG A 52 -17.91 -14.71 17.05
CA ARG A 52 -17.16 -15.97 17.14
C ARG A 52 -17.46 -16.90 15.97
N ALA A 53 -18.71 -16.93 15.49
CA ALA A 53 -19.09 -17.73 14.35
C ALA A 53 -18.39 -17.30 13.05
N VAL A 54 -18.24 -15.99 12.80
CA VAL A 54 -17.52 -15.51 11.63
C VAL A 54 -16.02 -15.79 11.74
N GLN A 55 -15.42 -15.67 12.92
CA GLN A 55 -14.00 -16.02 13.16
C GLN A 55 -13.73 -17.50 12.84
N GLU A 56 -14.57 -18.39 13.36
CA GLU A 56 -14.47 -19.84 13.10
C GLU A 56 -14.72 -20.14 11.62
N HIS A 57 -15.70 -19.46 10.98
CA HIS A 57 -15.93 -19.60 9.55
C HIS A 57 -14.71 -19.20 8.71
N VAL A 58 -14.04 -18.08 9.03
CA VAL A 58 -12.81 -17.65 8.33
C VAL A 58 -11.73 -18.72 8.46
N TYR A 59 -11.60 -19.31 9.63
CA TYR A 59 -10.61 -20.37 9.86
C TYR A 59 -10.98 -21.68 9.14
N ASP A 60 -12.22 -22.18 9.30
CA ASP A 60 -12.63 -23.50 8.82
C ASP A 60 -12.84 -23.53 7.29
N MET A 61 -13.31 -22.42 6.69
CA MET A 61 -13.66 -22.36 5.27
C MET A 61 -12.60 -21.68 4.39
N HIS A 62 -11.66 -20.94 4.98
CA HIS A 62 -10.68 -20.15 4.25
C HIS A 62 -9.24 -20.39 4.74
N ASP A 63 -9.00 -21.41 5.58
CA ASP A 63 -7.69 -21.70 6.19
C ASP A 63 -7.09 -20.49 6.97
N GLY A 64 -7.97 -19.63 7.47
CA GLY A 64 -7.63 -18.37 8.12
C GLY A 64 -7.35 -17.21 7.16
N SER A 65 -7.39 -16.00 7.69
CA SER A 65 -7.21 -14.77 6.90
C SER A 65 -5.83 -14.69 6.26
N PHE A 66 -4.77 -15.12 6.95
CA PHE A 66 -3.40 -15.05 6.43
C PHE A 66 -3.24 -15.83 5.13
N ILE A 67 -3.67 -17.09 5.09
CA ILE A 67 -3.54 -17.93 3.89
C ILE A 67 -4.40 -17.38 2.77
N SER A 68 -5.66 -17.01 3.05
CA SER A 68 -6.54 -16.40 2.05
C SER A 68 -5.95 -15.15 1.42
N LEU A 69 -5.36 -14.24 2.21
CA LEU A 69 -4.74 -13.01 1.72
C LEU A 69 -3.48 -13.27 0.88
N VAL A 70 -2.65 -14.22 1.30
CA VAL A 70 -1.42 -14.58 0.56
C VAL A 70 -1.77 -15.25 -0.77
N GLU A 71 -2.81 -16.08 -0.82
CA GLU A 71 -3.21 -16.80 -2.05
C GLU A 71 -4.01 -15.94 -3.04
N MET A 72 -4.47 -14.76 -2.67
CA MET A 72 -5.13 -13.85 -3.61
C MET A 72 -4.30 -13.64 -4.87
N ASP A 73 -4.97 -13.34 -5.98
CA ASP A 73 -4.33 -13.00 -7.24
C ASP A 73 -3.37 -11.82 -7.09
N LYS A 74 -2.29 -11.84 -7.85
CA LYS A 74 -1.26 -10.80 -7.82
C LYS A 74 -1.83 -9.40 -8.10
N GLU A 75 -2.87 -9.31 -8.91
CA GLU A 75 -3.59 -8.07 -9.23
C GLU A 75 -4.33 -7.49 -8.02
N ILE A 76 -4.51 -8.28 -6.96
CA ILE A 76 -5.17 -7.85 -5.71
C ILE A 76 -4.14 -7.57 -4.64
N ASN A 77 -3.25 -8.53 -4.35
CA ASN A 77 -2.30 -8.42 -3.24
C ASN A 77 -0.91 -7.89 -3.64
N GLY A 78 -0.63 -7.76 -4.95
CA GLY A 78 0.65 -7.29 -5.47
C GLY A 78 1.84 -8.23 -5.23
N LEU A 79 1.63 -9.40 -4.63
CA LEU A 79 2.71 -10.29 -4.21
C LEU A 79 3.22 -11.16 -5.35
N THR A 80 4.55 -11.26 -5.47
CA THR A 80 5.21 -12.25 -6.33
C THR A 80 5.21 -13.62 -5.66
N TYR A 81 5.41 -14.69 -6.45
CA TYR A 81 5.53 -16.06 -5.93
C TYR A 81 6.59 -16.19 -4.83
N VAL A 82 7.76 -15.57 -5.03
CA VAL A 82 8.85 -15.57 -4.03
C VAL A 82 8.43 -14.91 -2.72
N GLN A 83 7.70 -13.79 -2.79
CA GLN A 83 7.18 -13.11 -1.60
C GLN A 83 6.10 -13.93 -0.88
N LYS A 84 5.19 -14.56 -1.61
CA LYS A 84 4.19 -15.47 -1.04
C LYS A 84 4.84 -16.64 -0.30
N THR A 85 5.83 -17.28 -0.91
CA THR A 85 6.57 -18.39 -0.30
C THR A 85 7.32 -17.94 0.95
N LEU A 86 8.01 -16.80 0.88
CA LEU A 86 8.70 -16.24 2.05
C LEU A 86 7.73 -15.89 3.19
N LEU A 87 6.59 -15.26 2.88
CA LEU A 87 5.58 -14.92 3.89
C LEU A 87 5.03 -16.16 4.59
N LYS A 88 4.75 -17.24 3.84
CA LYS A 88 4.32 -18.52 4.43
C LYS A 88 5.38 -19.13 5.34
N CYS A 89 6.65 -19.08 4.93
CA CYS A 89 7.76 -19.55 5.76
C CYS A 89 7.90 -18.72 7.04
N LEU A 90 7.70 -17.39 6.95
CA LEU A 90 7.73 -16.51 8.12
C LEU A 90 6.55 -16.75 9.06
N TYR A 91 5.37 -17.00 8.51
CA TYR A 91 4.18 -17.33 9.30
C TYR A 91 4.31 -18.67 10.03
N ALA A 92 5.03 -19.63 9.42
CA ALA A 92 5.39 -20.90 10.02
C ALA A 92 6.58 -20.82 10.99
N GLU A 93 7.07 -19.61 11.30
CA GLU A 93 8.19 -19.32 12.22
C GLU A 93 9.51 -20.05 11.85
N TYR A 94 9.71 -20.38 10.56
CA TYR A 94 10.95 -21.02 10.12
C TYR A 94 12.16 -20.10 10.22
N ASP A 95 13.30 -20.66 10.62
CA ASP A 95 14.57 -19.96 10.64
C ASP A 95 15.13 -19.74 9.22
N ASN A 96 16.15 -18.90 9.10
CA ASN A 96 16.70 -18.55 7.79
C ASN A 96 17.31 -19.76 7.04
N LYS A 97 17.80 -20.77 7.79
CA LYS A 97 18.36 -21.98 7.19
C LYS A 97 17.26 -22.82 6.56
N LYS A 98 16.17 -23.05 7.31
CA LYS A 98 15.01 -23.79 6.80
C LYS A 98 14.34 -23.09 5.62
N ILE A 99 14.20 -21.75 5.66
CA ILE A 99 13.70 -20.96 4.54
C ILE A 99 14.61 -21.10 3.30
N SER A 100 15.92 -21.05 3.49
CA SER A 100 16.92 -21.26 2.42
C SER A 100 16.75 -22.61 1.73
N GLU A 101 16.55 -23.68 2.50
CA GLU A 101 16.28 -25.04 1.99
C GLU A 101 14.96 -25.09 1.18
N ILE A 102 13.87 -24.55 1.73
CA ILE A 102 12.54 -24.58 1.08
C ILE A 102 12.55 -23.77 -0.22
N MET A 103 13.19 -22.61 -0.22
CA MET A 103 13.20 -21.71 -1.38
C MET A 103 14.30 -22.04 -2.40
N GLY A 104 15.26 -22.93 -2.07
CA GLY A 104 16.39 -23.25 -2.94
C GLY A 104 17.35 -22.08 -3.17
N ILE A 105 17.50 -21.17 -2.22
CA ILE A 105 18.33 -19.96 -2.31
C ILE A 105 19.31 -19.87 -1.14
N SER A 106 20.32 -19.01 -1.24
CA SER A 106 21.28 -18.83 -0.14
C SER A 106 20.64 -18.14 1.08
N VAL A 107 21.18 -18.40 2.28
CA VAL A 107 20.76 -17.72 3.52
C VAL A 107 20.96 -16.19 3.40
N ALA A 108 21.96 -15.74 2.67
CA ALA A 108 22.17 -14.31 2.39
C ALA A 108 21.02 -13.74 1.56
N THR A 109 20.58 -14.46 0.53
CA THR A 109 19.45 -14.09 -0.31
C THR A 109 18.13 -14.05 0.50
N VAL A 110 17.91 -14.99 1.43
CA VAL A 110 16.77 -14.96 2.35
C VAL A 110 16.74 -13.66 3.16
N ARG A 111 17.90 -13.24 3.70
CA ARG A 111 18.00 -11.97 4.44
C ARG A 111 17.66 -10.77 3.56
N THR A 112 18.14 -10.74 2.33
CA THR A 112 17.82 -9.69 1.35
C THR A 112 16.32 -9.62 1.09
N HIS A 113 15.65 -10.75 0.88
CA HIS A 113 14.18 -10.78 0.70
C HIS A 113 13.41 -10.32 1.96
N LYS A 114 13.87 -10.69 3.17
CA LYS A 114 13.30 -10.17 4.42
C LYS A 114 13.43 -8.64 4.53
N PHE A 115 14.60 -8.10 4.16
CA PHE A 115 14.83 -6.65 4.10
C PHE A 115 13.88 -5.96 3.10
N ALA A 116 13.69 -6.55 1.93
CA ALA A 116 12.75 -6.03 0.92
C ALA A 116 11.31 -5.99 1.45
N LEU A 117 10.84 -7.03 2.15
CA LEU A 117 9.52 -7.03 2.79
C LEU A 117 9.39 -5.94 3.87
N GLN A 118 10.43 -5.73 4.69
CA GLN A 118 10.42 -4.66 5.69
C GLN A 118 10.40 -3.26 5.04
N LYS A 119 11.08 -3.11 3.91
CA LYS A 119 11.01 -1.87 3.12
C LYS A 119 9.60 -1.65 2.59
N MET A 120 8.99 -2.65 1.95
CA MET A 120 7.61 -2.60 1.44
C MET A 120 6.61 -2.26 2.56
N LYS A 121 6.76 -2.86 3.75
CA LYS A 121 5.92 -2.54 4.92
C LYS A 121 5.97 -1.06 5.27
N ARG A 122 7.19 -0.47 5.33
CA ARG A 122 7.34 0.95 5.64
C ARG A 122 6.73 1.84 4.55
N GLU A 123 6.96 1.51 3.29
CA GLU A 123 6.41 2.24 2.14
C GLU A 123 4.88 2.20 2.14
N ALA A 124 4.28 1.02 2.41
CA ALA A 124 2.84 0.87 2.53
C ALA A 124 2.26 1.69 3.69
N LEU A 125 2.92 1.71 4.86
CA LEU A 125 2.47 2.52 6.00
C LEU A 125 2.52 4.03 5.71
N ILE A 126 3.58 4.50 5.04
CA ILE A 126 3.70 5.91 4.65
C ILE A 126 2.61 6.25 3.63
N LEU A 127 2.40 5.40 2.61
CA LEU A 127 1.37 5.62 1.61
C LEU A 127 -0.03 5.66 2.23
N LEU A 128 -0.36 4.71 3.11
CA LEU A 128 -1.64 4.71 3.83
C LEU A 128 -1.83 5.99 4.65
N ALA A 129 -0.79 6.43 5.37
CA ALA A 129 -0.86 7.66 6.17
C ALA A 129 -1.06 8.91 5.28
N LEU A 130 -0.48 8.94 4.09
CA LEU A 130 -0.69 10.03 3.12
C LEU A 130 -2.12 10.00 2.56
N LEU A 131 -2.63 8.82 2.19
CA LEU A 131 -3.99 8.69 1.67
C LEU A 131 -5.03 9.06 2.72
N GLN A 132 -4.86 8.65 3.97
CA GLN A 132 -5.73 9.06 5.08
C GLN A 132 -5.79 10.58 5.23
N GLN A 133 -4.67 11.29 5.09
CA GLN A 133 -4.66 12.76 5.13
C GLN A 133 -5.36 13.39 3.91
N ILE A 134 -5.36 12.72 2.76
CA ILE A 134 -6.09 13.18 1.57
C ILE A 134 -7.61 12.99 1.75
N GLU A 135 -8.03 11.94 2.42
CA GLU A 135 -9.43 11.58 2.66
C GLU A 135 -10.03 12.32 3.87
N ASP A 136 -9.19 12.94 4.72
CA ASP A 136 -9.61 13.66 5.93
C ASP A 136 -10.17 15.03 5.57
N ASP A 137 -11.49 15.19 5.71
CA ASP A 137 -12.20 16.44 5.40
C ASP A 137 -11.90 17.59 6.39
N ASP A 138 -11.39 17.30 7.58
CA ASP A 138 -11.08 18.30 8.61
C ASP A 138 -9.81 19.13 8.28
N LEU A 139 -9.07 18.76 7.23
CA LEU A 139 -7.84 19.42 6.80
C LEU A 139 -8.02 20.49 5.71
N ILE A 140 -9.22 21.04 5.52
CA ILE A 140 -9.56 21.98 4.44
C ILE A 140 -8.61 23.19 4.41
N GLU A 141 -8.39 23.86 5.55
CA GLU A 141 -7.51 25.04 5.63
C GLU A 141 -6.05 24.73 5.25
N ARG A 142 -5.54 23.55 5.62
CA ARG A 142 -4.20 23.12 5.26
C ARG A 142 -4.05 22.84 3.77
N ARG A 143 -5.11 22.28 3.16
CA ARG A 143 -5.18 22.02 1.72
C ARG A 143 -5.20 23.31 0.91
N GLU A 144 -5.91 24.34 1.38
CA GLU A 144 -5.92 25.65 0.73
C GLU A 144 -4.53 26.29 0.73
N LYS A 145 -3.86 26.33 1.86
CA LYS A 145 -2.47 26.83 1.95
C LYS A 145 -1.50 26.05 1.03
N PHE A 146 -1.65 24.72 0.98
CA PHE A 146 -0.83 23.89 0.11
C PHE A 146 -1.11 24.16 -1.37
N ARG A 147 -2.38 24.36 -1.75
CA ARG A 147 -2.77 24.75 -3.10
C ARG A 147 -2.16 26.07 -3.54
N ASP A 148 -2.12 27.04 -2.63
CA ASP A 148 -1.48 28.34 -2.90
C ASP A 148 0.03 28.18 -3.13
N LEU A 149 0.71 27.39 -2.30
CA LEU A 149 2.13 27.07 -2.49
C LEU A 149 2.40 26.40 -3.84
N MET A 150 1.62 25.39 -4.22
CA MET A 150 1.76 24.70 -5.50
C MET A 150 1.55 25.63 -6.69
N ASN A 151 0.59 26.57 -6.56
CA ASN A 151 0.35 27.59 -7.60
C ASN A 151 1.52 28.58 -7.72
N GLU A 152 2.16 28.94 -6.62
CA GLU A 152 3.35 29.81 -6.64
C GLU A 152 4.57 29.11 -7.26
N GLU A 153 4.80 27.84 -6.92
CA GLU A 153 5.87 27.03 -7.51
C GLU A 153 5.68 26.86 -9.02
N SER A 154 4.45 26.57 -9.45
CA SER A 154 4.13 26.46 -10.89
C SER A 154 4.39 27.76 -11.65
N LYS A 155 4.04 28.92 -11.05
CA LYS A 155 4.31 30.22 -11.65
C LYS A 155 5.81 30.54 -11.72
N LYS A 156 6.60 30.10 -10.74
CA LYS A 156 8.08 30.27 -10.77
C LYS A 156 8.69 29.41 -11.88
N ALA A 157 8.30 28.13 -11.96
CA ALA A 157 8.79 27.22 -13.00
C ALA A 157 8.47 27.73 -14.43
N THR A 158 7.26 28.28 -14.63
CA THR A 158 6.87 28.86 -15.92
C THR A 158 7.72 30.09 -16.27
N LYS A 159 7.99 30.97 -15.28
CA LYS A 159 8.84 32.14 -15.50
C LYS A 159 10.30 31.77 -15.80
N GLU A 160 10.83 30.75 -15.14
CA GLU A 160 12.17 30.22 -15.40
C GLU A 160 12.29 29.65 -16.81
N ALA A 161 11.28 28.88 -17.25
CA ALA A 161 11.22 28.33 -18.61
C ALA A 161 11.09 29.44 -19.68
N GLU A 162 10.27 30.47 -19.44
CA GLU A 162 10.14 31.61 -20.33
C GLU A 162 11.44 32.42 -20.45
N THR A 163 12.19 32.58 -19.33
CA THR A 163 13.49 33.26 -19.34
C THR A 163 14.55 32.47 -20.10
N GLU A 164 14.58 31.12 -19.94
CA GLU A 164 15.49 30.27 -20.72
C GLU A 164 15.19 30.32 -22.22
N ASP A 165 13.91 30.35 -22.64
CA ASP A 165 13.52 30.46 -24.05
C ASP A 165 13.93 31.84 -24.64
N VAL A 166 13.79 32.93 -23.87
CA VAL A 166 14.23 34.26 -24.26
C VAL A 166 15.76 34.34 -24.40
N PHE A 167 16.52 33.74 -23.48
CA PHE A 167 17.97 33.69 -23.59
C PHE A 167 18.44 32.82 -24.75
N SER A 168 17.76 31.71 -25.04
CA SER A 168 18.04 30.86 -26.19
C SER A 168 17.83 31.61 -27.53
N LYS A 169 16.72 32.33 -27.66
CA LYS A 169 16.43 33.18 -28.84
C LYS A 169 17.42 34.34 -28.98
N LEU A 170 17.80 34.99 -27.90
CA LEU A 170 18.82 36.07 -27.92
C LEU A 170 20.19 35.52 -28.36
N ALA A 171 20.54 34.31 -27.94
CA ALA A 171 21.79 33.65 -28.35
C ALA A 171 21.79 33.26 -29.83
N GLU A 172 20.64 32.89 -30.41
CA GLU A 172 20.46 32.63 -31.82
C GLU A 172 20.51 33.91 -32.67
N ASP A 173 19.86 34.99 -32.21
CA ASP A 173 19.86 36.31 -32.89
C ASP A 173 21.22 37.00 -32.89
N LEU A 174 22.07 36.76 -31.87
CA LEU A 174 23.42 37.27 -31.79
C LEU A 174 24.47 36.49 -32.60
N GLY A 175 23.99 35.55 -33.42
CA GLY A 175 24.84 34.86 -34.40
C GLY A 175 25.97 34.08 -33.79
N GLY A 176 25.68 33.03 -33.08
CA GLY A 176 26.45 31.79 -32.81
C GLY A 176 27.93 31.86 -32.45
N ASN A 177 28.52 33.01 -32.16
CA ASN A 177 29.98 33.13 -32.06
C ASN A 177 30.51 33.99 -30.91
N VAL A 178 29.77 34.08 -29.81
CA VAL A 178 30.32 34.62 -28.56
C VAL A 178 30.10 33.65 -27.42
N LEU A 179 30.95 32.64 -27.36
CA LEU A 179 31.20 31.87 -26.16
C LEU A 179 31.90 32.78 -25.13
N HIS A 180 31.10 33.61 -24.45
CA HIS A 180 31.62 34.34 -23.30
C HIS A 180 31.91 33.37 -22.17
N PRO A 181 33.09 33.43 -21.53
CA PRO A 181 33.49 32.52 -20.45
C PRO A 181 32.50 32.42 -19.27
N PHE A 182 31.59 33.37 -19.16
CA PHE A 182 30.57 33.45 -18.13
C PHE A 182 29.52 32.31 -18.21
N PHE A 183 29.23 31.76 -19.42
CA PHE A 183 28.24 30.69 -19.62
C PHE A 183 28.76 29.29 -19.28
N MET A 184 30.10 29.09 -19.16
CA MET A 184 30.69 27.80 -18.79
C MET A 184 30.65 27.51 -17.29
N GLN A 185 30.34 28.50 -16.44
CA GLN A 185 30.29 28.33 -14.98
C GLN A 185 28.91 27.91 -14.44
N LEU A 186 27.85 28.00 -15.24
CA LEU A 186 26.47 27.65 -14.80
C LEU A 186 26.09 26.17 -14.98
N ASN A 187 26.82 25.39 -15.78
CA ASN A 187 26.57 23.99 -16.03
C ASN A 187 27.30 22.98 -15.12
N ASN A 188 27.97 23.46 -14.05
CA ASN A 188 28.73 22.62 -13.12
C ASN A 188 28.31 22.85 -11.65
N ARG A 189 27.00 22.88 -11.39
CA ARG A 189 26.51 22.71 -10.01
C ARG A 189 25.37 21.75 -9.94
#